data_f2fd04fc77b61b3371e909e041b57e32
#
_entry.id   f2fd04fc77b61b3371e909e041b57e32
#
_cell.length_a   1.000
_cell.length_b   1.000
_cell.length_c   1.000
_cell.angle_alpha   90.00
_cell.angle_beta   90.00
_cell.angle_gamma   90.00
#
_symmetry.space_group_name_H-M   'P 1'
#
loop_
_entity.id
_entity.type
_entity.pdbx_description
1 polymer ?
#
loop_
_entity_poly.entity_id
_entity_poly.type
_entity_poly.pdbx_seq_one_letter_code
_entity_poly.pdbx_strand_id
1 'polypeptide(L)'
;MTGIGGFGDRGEERSTLRLPTLSVLYHPDLRRIGARAFLSELAIGREVLVSRNEPELALPDQLVGRPLEDNHVSRKPFRLRSTGDGGIELLLGDSRTGVVADGVSVLQEHRFAPREVERGVVLELAGRVVLLLHVTTPPKETPPRFGLIGDNPALLRVRAEIQRIADLEVPVLLRGETGTGKELAARAIHDAGPRRSAPFLGINLGAIPPSLSSSELFGAVRGAFTGSVTAQEGYFRRAHGGTLFLDEIGETPPEVQVMLLRALETGEIFPVGSQSPLRADVRVVAATDSDLEAKVRDGGFRAPLLHRLSGYEIWMPPLRERRDDIARLLLHFLRQELARIDEGTRLDPAAPSCDPAWLPPRLVARLARYDWPGNVRQLRNVARQLVIGSRGLPRLEIGPQVERLLRIEAPRPVAADLQPAAETPSSPPPALGAIRWRKPSEVGEEELFTALRDHRWDLKATALALGISRTSLYALVDENPRIRKASDLSAEEIESCFQEQGGDLEAMVERLEVSKKALGRRLREMKLA
;
A
#
# COMPACT_ATOMS: atom_id res chain seq x y z
N MET A 1 23.96 -19.64 -41.82
CA MET A 1 24.04 -18.20 -42.02
C MET A 1 22.64 -17.69 -42.26
N THR A 2 22.09 -17.04 -41.26
CA THR A 2 21.21 -15.88 -41.33
C THR A 2 20.62 -15.68 -39.93
N GLY A 3 21.00 -14.58 -39.29
CA GLY A 3 20.72 -14.26 -37.92
C GLY A 3 19.24 -13.90 -37.72
N ILE A 4 18.71 -14.33 -36.59
CA ILE A 4 17.43 -13.89 -36.07
C ILE A 4 17.73 -12.65 -35.24
N GLY A 5 17.39 -11.48 -35.83
CA GLY A 5 17.50 -10.19 -35.18
C GLY A 5 16.55 -10.11 -34.00
N GLY A 6 17.10 -9.72 -32.85
CA GLY A 6 16.32 -9.37 -31.67
C GLY A 6 15.37 -8.20 -31.97
N PHE A 7 14.09 -8.39 -31.69
CA PHE A 7 13.14 -7.31 -31.56
C PHE A 7 13.44 -6.57 -30.25
N GLY A 8 14.34 -5.62 -30.33
CA GLY A 8 14.48 -4.60 -29.32
C GLY A 8 13.29 -3.66 -29.43
N ASP A 9 12.46 -3.65 -28.40
CA ASP A 9 11.43 -2.65 -28.18
C ASP A 9 12.11 -1.27 -27.98
N ARG A 10 12.28 -0.56 -29.10
CA ARG A 10 12.52 0.89 -29.11
C ARG A 10 11.18 1.55 -29.45
N GLY A 11 10.16 1.29 -28.63
CA GLY A 11 9.00 2.15 -28.52
C GLY A 11 9.50 3.51 -28.05
N GLU A 12 9.31 4.53 -28.87
CA GLU A 12 9.60 5.93 -28.63
C GLU A 12 9.19 6.34 -27.21
N GLU A 13 10.11 6.38 -26.25
CA GLU A 13 10.04 7.25 -25.09
C GLU A 13 10.03 8.71 -25.61
N ARG A 14 8.89 9.14 -26.12
CA ARG A 14 8.60 10.57 -26.20
C ARG A 14 8.66 11.06 -24.77
N SER A 15 9.72 11.78 -24.45
CA SER A 15 9.93 12.47 -23.18
C SER A 15 8.63 13.14 -22.76
N THR A 16 7.87 12.47 -21.91
CA THR A 16 6.65 13.04 -21.34
C THR A 16 7.09 14.12 -20.36
N LEU A 17 6.81 15.36 -20.69
CA LEU A 17 7.23 16.53 -19.91
C LEU A 17 6.69 16.40 -18.48
N ARG A 18 7.57 16.14 -17.53
CA ARG A 18 7.26 16.13 -16.10
C ARG A 18 7.40 17.56 -15.57
N LEU A 19 6.35 18.07 -14.95
CA LEU A 19 6.28 19.44 -14.45
C LEU A 19 6.10 19.46 -12.92
N PRO A 20 6.78 20.37 -12.23
CA PRO A 20 6.42 20.75 -10.88
C PRO A 20 4.94 21.17 -10.85
N THR A 21 4.19 20.72 -9.87
CA THR A 21 2.75 20.89 -9.82
C THR A 21 2.30 21.14 -8.39
N LEU A 22 1.36 22.04 -8.20
CA LEU A 22 0.62 22.19 -6.96
C LEU A 22 -0.76 21.51 -7.12
N SER A 23 -1.05 20.55 -6.23
CA SER A 23 -2.34 19.88 -6.19
C SER A 23 -3.07 20.20 -4.88
N VAL A 24 -4.34 20.56 -4.94
CA VAL A 24 -5.16 20.83 -3.75
C VAL A 24 -5.53 19.52 -3.07
N LEU A 25 -4.99 19.29 -1.88
CA LEU A 25 -5.39 18.17 -1.02
C LEU A 25 -6.56 18.55 -0.10
N TYR A 26 -6.60 19.78 0.37
CA TYR A 26 -7.72 20.29 1.16
C TYR A 26 -7.95 21.79 0.90
N HIS A 27 -9.21 22.14 0.81
CA HIS A 27 -9.69 23.51 0.74
C HIS A 27 -11.04 23.60 1.47
N PRO A 28 -11.39 24.73 2.13
CA PRO A 28 -12.72 24.91 2.75
C PRO A 28 -13.90 24.66 1.78
N ASP A 29 -13.77 25.06 0.51
CA ASP A 29 -14.63 24.56 -0.55
C ASP A 29 -14.14 23.18 -1.02
N LEU A 30 -14.78 22.11 -0.53
CA LEU A 30 -14.41 20.72 -0.81
C LEU A 30 -14.48 20.34 -2.29
N ARG A 31 -15.17 21.13 -3.14
CA ARG A 31 -15.23 20.91 -4.60
C ARG A 31 -13.88 21.14 -5.27
N ARG A 32 -12.99 21.87 -4.61
CA ARG A 32 -11.66 22.20 -5.12
C ARG A 32 -10.60 21.11 -4.89
N ILE A 33 -10.92 20.09 -4.07
CA ILE A 33 -9.99 18.98 -3.80
C ILE A 33 -9.66 18.27 -5.10
N GLY A 34 -8.35 18.20 -5.39
CA GLY A 34 -7.77 17.62 -6.60
C GLY A 34 -7.61 18.61 -7.77
N ALA A 35 -7.92 19.90 -7.59
CA ALA A 35 -7.53 20.93 -8.56
C ALA A 35 -6.00 21.08 -8.60
N ARG A 36 -5.43 21.38 -9.76
CA ARG A 36 -3.99 21.40 -10.02
C ARG A 36 -3.57 22.65 -10.77
N ALA A 37 -2.35 23.12 -10.46
CA ALA A 37 -1.61 24.10 -11.26
C ALA A 37 -0.28 23.48 -11.70
N PHE A 38 -0.07 23.35 -13.01
CA PHE A 38 1.21 22.91 -13.57
C PHE A 38 2.14 24.13 -13.66
N LEU A 39 3.25 24.10 -12.93
CA LEU A 39 4.18 25.22 -12.77
C LEU A 39 5.25 25.16 -13.85
N SER A 40 4.85 25.36 -15.11
CA SER A 40 5.75 25.30 -16.28
C SER A 40 6.85 26.34 -16.22
N GLU A 41 6.63 27.47 -15.54
CA GLU A 41 7.62 28.53 -15.34
C GLU A 41 8.82 28.03 -14.54
N LEU A 42 8.60 27.17 -13.53
CA LEU A 42 9.72 26.57 -12.77
C LEU A 42 10.60 25.68 -13.63
N ALA A 43 10.00 24.97 -14.61
CA ALA A 43 10.76 24.10 -15.52
C ALA A 43 11.73 24.89 -16.43
N ILE A 44 11.45 26.17 -16.66
CA ILE A 44 12.30 27.06 -17.46
C ILE A 44 13.10 28.06 -16.60
N GLY A 45 13.21 27.80 -15.28
CA GLY A 45 14.02 28.58 -14.34
C GLY A 45 13.40 29.93 -13.93
N ARG A 46 12.10 30.16 -14.20
CA ARG A 46 11.36 31.34 -13.71
C ARG A 46 10.76 31.08 -12.34
N GLU A 47 10.52 32.15 -11.59
CA GLU A 47 9.81 32.09 -10.31
C GLU A 47 8.30 31.97 -10.55
N VAL A 48 7.62 31.23 -9.65
CA VAL A 48 6.16 31.15 -9.58
C VAL A 48 5.70 31.82 -8.29
N LEU A 49 4.71 32.68 -8.43
CA LEU A 49 4.05 33.36 -7.31
C LEU A 49 2.89 32.52 -6.79
N VAL A 50 2.79 32.41 -5.47
CA VAL A 50 1.69 31.68 -4.81
C VAL A 50 1.04 32.57 -3.77
N SER A 51 -0.24 32.86 -3.99
CA SER A 51 -1.04 33.75 -3.17
C SER A 51 -2.50 33.33 -3.19
N ARG A 52 -3.37 34.13 -2.57
CA ARG A 52 -4.82 34.00 -2.73
C ARG A 52 -5.28 34.07 -4.20
N ASN A 53 -4.59 34.86 -5.03
CA ASN A 53 -5.03 35.24 -6.37
C ASN A 53 -4.28 34.47 -7.47
N GLU A 54 -3.27 33.68 -7.14
CA GLU A 54 -2.41 32.94 -8.07
C GLU A 54 -1.72 31.76 -7.40
N PRO A 55 -1.33 30.69 -8.14
CA PRO A 55 -1.71 30.44 -9.53
C PRO A 55 -3.18 29.98 -9.66
N GLU A 56 -3.68 29.91 -10.89
CA GLU A 56 -4.95 29.25 -11.18
C GLU A 56 -4.82 27.73 -11.07
N LEU A 57 -5.77 27.11 -10.37
CA LEU A 57 -5.84 25.66 -10.18
C LEU A 57 -7.12 25.13 -10.82
N ALA A 58 -6.99 24.19 -11.75
CA ALA A 58 -8.10 23.58 -12.47
C ALA A 58 -8.32 22.12 -12.06
N LEU A 59 -9.56 21.67 -12.03
CA LEU A 59 -9.88 20.24 -11.98
C LEU A 59 -9.59 19.61 -13.35
N PRO A 60 -9.30 18.30 -13.42
CA PRO A 60 -8.95 17.63 -14.68
C PRO A 60 -10.01 17.72 -15.79
N ASP A 61 -11.27 17.96 -15.43
CA ASP A 61 -12.42 18.12 -16.31
C ASP A 61 -12.79 19.59 -16.58
N GLN A 62 -12.02 20.55 -16.07
CA GLN A 62 -12.23 21.98 -16.24
C GLN A 62 -11.15 22.62 -17.11
N LEU A 63 -11.57 23.44 -18.08
CA LEU A 63 -10.66 24.19 -18.96
C LEU A 63 -10.13 25.47 -18.30
N VAL A 64 -10.85 26.02 -17.35
CA VAL A 64 -10.50 27.28 -16.68
C VAL A 64 -10.24 27.01 -15.21
N GLY A 65 -9.04 27.39 -14.77
CA GLY A 65 -8.64 27.34 -13.38
C GLY A 65 -9.21 28.51 -12.56
N ARG A 66 -9.11 28.38 -11.26
CA ARG A 66 -9.44 29.46 -10.30
C ARG A 66 -8.33 29.54 -9.26
N PRO A 67 -7.92 30.75 -8.82
CA PRO A 67 -6.94 30.91 -7.76
C PRO A 67 -7.51 30.39 -6.43
N LEU A 68 -6.69 30.34 -5.37
CA LEU A 68 -7.11 29.78 -4.07
C LEU A 68 -8.33 30.47 -3.46
N GLU A 69 -8.45 31.80 -3.58
CA GLU A 69 -9.59 32.62 -3.11
C GLU A 69 -9.89 32.53 -1.61
N ASP A 70 -9.05 31.89 -0.80
CA ASP A 70 -9.22 31.80 0.65
C ASP A 70 -8.77 33.10 1.35
N ASN A 71 -9.65 33.64 2.22
CA ASN A 71 -9.43 34.94 2.86
C ASN A 71 -8.28 34.95 3.87
N HIS A 72 -7.82 33.80 4.36
CA HIS A 72 -6.70 33.68 5.29
C HIS A 72 -5.35 33.51 4.59
N VAL A 73 -5.37 33.22 3.28
CA VAL A 73 -4.16 33.25 2.47
C VAL A 73 -3.87 34.70 2.03
N SER A 74 -2.62 35.14 2.17
CA SER A 74 -2.20 36.51 1.86
C SER A 74 -2.40 36.85 0.38
N ARG A 75 -2.72 38.12 0.09
CA ARG A 75 -2.65 38.67 -1.27
C ARG A 75 -1.22 38.90 -1.74
N LYS A 76 -0.29 39.17 -0.77
CA LYS A 76 1.14 39.25 -1.10
C LYS A 76 1.65 37.80 -1.26
N PRO A 77 2.23 37.48 -2.43
CA PRO A 77 2.66 36.12 -2.71
C PRO A 77 3.92 35.70 -1.94
N PHE A 78 4.04 34.43 -1.68
CA PHE A 78 5.35 33.78 -1.52
C PHE A 78 5.80 33.23 -2.88
N ARG A 79 7.08 32.93 -3.03
CA ARG A 79 7.68 32.54 -4.29
C ARG A 79 8.22 31.11 -4.23
N LEU A 80 8.04 30.39 -5.33
CA LEU A 80 8.72 29.13 -5.61
C LEU A 80 9.75 29.38 -6.71
N ARG A 81 10.97 28.88 -6.53
CA ARG A 81 12.09 29.03 -7.47
C ARG A 81 12.77 27.67 -7.67
N SER A 82 13.10 27.34 -8.90
CA SER A 82 13.92 26.16 -9.20
C SER A 82 15.39 26.39 -8.79
N THR A 83 16.01 25.38 -8.18
CA THR A 83 17.42 25.45 -7.74
C THR A 83 18.39 24.89 -8.76
N GLY A 84 17.96 24.64 -10.00
CA GLY A 84 18.83 24.18 -11.10
C GLY A 84 19.29 22.71 -11.01
N ASP A 85 19.30 22.12 -9.83
CA ASP A 85 19.55 20.69 -9.58
C ASP A 85 18.27 19.83 -9.56
N GLY A 86 17.12 20.45 -9.89
CA GLY A 86 15.80 19.82 -9.82
C GLY A 86 15.08 20.00 -8.48
N GLY A 87 15.70 20.66 -7.51
CA GLY A 87 15.07 21.07 -6.26
C GLY A 87 14.23 22.34 -6.42
N ILE A 88 13.44 22.65 -5.40
CA ILE A 88 12.61 23.86 -5.34
C ILE A 88 12.86 24.59 -4.03
N GLU A 89 12.99 25.91 -4.11
CA GLU A 89 13.12 26.80 -2.97
C GLU A 89 11.82 27.58 -2.78
N LEU A 90 11.33 27.64 -1.57
CA LEU A 90 10.18 28.43 -1.14
C LEU A 90 10.68 29.65 -0.36
N LEU A 91 10.32 30.85 -0.83
CA LEU A 91 10.73 32.14 -0.28
C LEU A 91 9.48 32.91 0.16
N LEU A 92 9.29 33.11 1.47
CA LEU A 92 8.11 33.82 1.99
C LEU A 92 8.09 35.31 1.63
N GLY A 93 9.24 35.99 1.60
CA GLY A 93 9.33 37.42 1.33
C GLY A 93 8.39 38.23 2.24
N ASP A 94 7.57 39.11 1.64
CA ASP A 94 6.56 39.93 2.34
C ASP A 94 5.23 39.21 2.58
N SER A 95 5.09 37.93 2.26
CA SER A 95 3.87 37.17 2.48
C SER A 95 3.57 37.04 3.96
N ARG A 96 2.30 37.26 4.31
CA ARG A 96 1.82 37.04 5.69
C ARG A 96 1.17 35.65 5.87
N THR A 97 1.23 34.81 4.84
CA THR A 97 0.72 33.45 4.93
C THR A 97 1.65 32.61 5.81
N GLY A 98 1.14 32.07 6.91
CA GLY A 98 1.85 31.04 7.65
C GLY A 98 1.93 29.78 6.79
N VAL A 99 3.14 29.32 6.48
CA VAL A 99 3.40 28.11 5.70
C VAL A 99 4.06 27.05 6.57
N VAL A 100 3.50 25.83 6.56
CA VAL A 100 4.10 24.66 7.18
C VAL A 100 4.37 23.64 6.06
N ALA A 101 5.63 23.27 5.88
CA ALA A 101 6.07 22.30 4.89
C ALA A 101 6.44 20.97 5.57
N ASP A 102 5.77 19.88 5.20
CA ASP A 102 5.93 18.55 5.82
C ASP A 102 5.94 18.54 7.36
N GLY A 103 5.17 19.46 7.97
CA GLY A 103 5.03 19.61 9.42
C GLY A 103 6.04 20.56 10.06
N VAL A 104 6.95 21.16 9.28
CA VAL A 104 7.93 22.14 9.75
C VAL A 104 7.50 23.54 9.31
N SER A 105 7.45 24.50 10.26
CA SER A 105 7.10 25.89 9.93
C SER A 105 8.21 26.55 9.14
N VAL A 106 7.87 27.12 7.99
CA VAL A 106 8.79 27.94 7.19
C VAL A 106 8.80 29.35 7.75
N LEU A 107 9.98 29.86 8.15
CA LEU A 107 10.11 31.18 8.76
C LEU A 107 10.40 32.27 7.72
N GLN A 108 11.33 32.05 6.80
CA GLN A 108 11.70 32.96 5.72
C GLN A 108 11.85 32.23 4.39
N GLU A 109 12.63 31.15 4.39
CA GLU A 109 12.91 30.34 3.21
C GLU A 109 13.03 28.87 3.60
N HIS A 110 12.80 27.98 2.62
CA HIS A 110 13.00 26.55 2.79
C HIS A 110 13.35 25.93 1.43
N ARG A 111 14.38 25.10 1.39
CA ARG A 111 14.80 24.37 0.18
C ARG A 111 14.36 22.93 0.26
N PHE A 112 13.70 22.47 -0.78
CA PHE A 112 13.33 21.09 -0.98
C PHE A 112 14.27 20.42 -1.95
N ALA A 113 14.88 19.30 -1.56
CA ALA A 113 15.72 18.50 -2.45
C ALA A 113 14.88 17.85 -3.58
N PRO A 114 15.49 17.51 -4.73
CA PRO A 114 14.76 16.88 -5.84
C PRO A 114 13.94 15.66 -5.43
N ARG A 115 14.51 14.79 -4.58
CA ARG A 115 13.82 13.58 -4.07
C ARG A 115 12.61 13.90 -3.21
N GLU A 116 12.63 15.00 -2.46
CA GLU A 116 11.50 15.43 -1.65
C GLU A 116 10.36 15.91 -2.54
N VAL A 117 10.68 16.69 -3.59
CA VAL A 117 9.70 17.16 -4.57
C VAL A 117 9.13 16.00 -5.37
N GLU A 118 9.93 15.02 -5.76
CA GLU A 118 9.45 13.79 -6.42
C GLU A 118 8.54 12.97 -5.52
N ARG A 119 8.88 12.83 -4.24
CA ARG A 119 8.03 12.17 -3.23
C ARG A 119 6.74 12.93 -2.97
N GLY A 120 6.76 14.26 -3.13
CA GLY A 120 5.67 15.19 -2.85
C GLY A 120 5.77 15.80 -1.46
N VAL A 121 5.87 17.13 -1.42
CA VAL A 121 5.95 17.96 -0.21
C VAL A 121 4.56 18.50 0.12
N VAL A 122 4.08 18.26 1.33
CA VAL A 122 2.78 18.75 1.80
C VAL A 122 2.93 20.15 2.39
N LEU A 123 2.28 21.14 1.78
CA LEU A 123 2.28 22.54 2.21
C LEU A 123 0.93 22.88 2.87
N GLU A 124 0.96 23.27 4.14
CA GLU A 124 -0.20 23.79 4.87
C GLU A 124 -0.16 25.32 4.87
N LEU A 125 -1.16 25.97 4.26
CA LEU A 125 -1.26 27.43 4.17
C LEU A 125 -2.28 27.96 5.16
N ALA A 126 -1.83 28.83 6.07
CA ALA A 126 -2.66 29.48 7.11
C ALA A 126 -3.48 28.48 7.96
N GLY A 127 -3.08 27.20 8.02
CA GLY A 127 -3.81 26.12 8.69
C GLY A 127 -5.19 25.81 8.08
N ARG A 128 -5.47 26.27 6.84
CA ARG A 128 -6.78 26.16 6.18
C ARG A 128 -6.74 25.46 4.82
N VAL A 129 -5.70 25.68 4.05
CA VAL A 129 -5.52 25.05 2.72
C VAL A 129 -4.33 24.09 2.80
N VAL A 130 -4.46 22.92 2.19
CA VAL A 130 -3.37 21.95 2.09
C VAL A 130 -3.09 21.69 0.62
N LEU A 131 -1.87 21.93 0.21
CA LEU A 131 -1.37 21.68 -1.14
C LEU A 131 -0.32 20.57 -1.12
N LEU A 132 -0.18 19.88 -2.23
CA LEU A 132 0.94 18.97 -2.51
C LEU A 132 1.78 19.59 -3.61
N LEU A 133 3.05 19.90 -3.31
CA LEU A 133 4.06 20.27 -4.29
C LEU A 133 4.77 18.99 -4.73
N HIS A 134 4.62 18.60 -5.98
CA HIS A 134 5.18 17.37 -6.52
C HIS A 134 5.49 17.50 -8.01
N VAL A 135 6.14 16.49 -8.59
CA VAL A 135 6.38 16.43 -10.03
C VAL A 135 5.43 15.44 -10.66
N THR A 136 4.69 15.88 -11.69
CA THR A 136 3.74 15.02 -12.40
C THR A 136 3.68 15.34 -13.89
N THR A 137 3.04 14.48 -14.66
CA THR A 137 2.86 14.68 -16.11
C THR A 137 1.43 15.16 -16.37
N PRO A 138 1.24 16.27 -17.10
CA PRO A 138 -0.10 16.68 -17.55
C PRO A 138 -0.77 15.55 -18.33
N PRO A 139 -2.01 15.17 -18.00
CA PRO A 139 -2.71 14.13 -18.75
C PRO A 139 -3.05 14.63 -20.15
N LYS A 140 -2.76 13.83 -21.19
CA LYS A 140 -3.16 14.12 -22.57
C LYS A 140 -4.65 13.81 -22.79
N GLU A 141 -5.12 12.75 -22.15
CA GLU A 141 -6.49 12.26 -22.21
C GLU A 141 -6.92 11.78 -20.84
N THR A 142 -8.21 11.85 -20.56
CA THR A 142 -8.78 11.34 -19.31
C THR A 142 -9.66 10.14 -19.65
N PRO A 143 -9.14 8.91 -19.51
CA PRO A 143 -9.90 7.69 -19.76
C PRO A 143 -11.07 7.55 -18.76
N PRO A 144 -12.10 6.78 -19.09
CA PRO A 144 -13.25 6.53 -18.21
C PRO A 144 -12.82 6.10 -16.81
N ARG A 145 -13.60 6.48 -15.80
CA ARG A 145 -13.22 6.23 -14.39
C ARG A 145 -13.29 4.76 -13.97
N PHE A 146 -14.17 3.97 -14.57
CA PHE A 146 -14.38 2.54 -14.24
C PHE A 146 -14.54 2.24 -12.74
N GLY A 147 -15.06 3.21 -11.96
CA GLY A 147 -15.15 3.08 -10.50
C GLY A 147 -13.81 3.30 -9.75
N LEU A 148 -12.71 3.51 -10.45
CA LEU A 148 -11.39 3.81 -9.88
C LEU A 148 -11.28 5.31 -9.60
N ILE A 149 -11.16 5.67 -8.31
CA ILE A 149 -11.12 7.07 -7.84
C ILE A 149 -9.68 7.57 -7.83
N GLY A 150 -9.48 8.77 -8.39
CA GLY A 150 -8.20 9.46 -8.50
C GLY A 150 -7.93 9.90 -9.92
N ASP A 151 -7.01 10.84 -10.11
CA ASP A 151 -6.59 11.36 -11.42
C ASP A 151 -5.06 11.46 -11.51
N ASN A 152 -4.34 10.74 -10.64
CA ASN A 152 -2.89 10.61 -10.75
C ASN A 152 -2.52 9.93 -12.07
N PRO A 153 -1.45 10.37 -12.78
CA PRO A 153 -1.04 9.79 -14.05
C PRO A 153 -0.82 8.28 -14.03
N ALA A 154 -0.33 7.72 -12.92
CA ALA A 154 -0.17 6.27 -12.79
C ALA A 154 -1.53 5.54 -12.81
N LEU A 155 -2.56 6.10 -12.15
CA LEU A 155 -3.90 5.53 -12.19
C LEU A 155 -4.59 5.77 -13.55
N LEU A 156 -4.34 6.91 -14.18
CA LEU A 156 -4.85 7.17 -15.54
C LEU A 156 -4.28 6.18 -16.55
N ARG A 157 -3.00 5.79 -16.43
CA ARG A 157 -2.42 4.72 -17.25
C ARG A 157 -3.16 3.39 -17.05
N VAL A 158 -3.41 2.99 -15.79
CA VAL A 158 -4.20 1.77 -15.50
C VAL A 158 -5.57 1.81 -16.19
N ARG A 159 -6.27 2.95 -16.13
CA ARG A 159 -7.56 3.09 -16.81
C ARG A 159 -7.44 3.00 -18.33
N ALA A 160 -6.43 3.61 -18.92
CA ALA A 160 -6.16 3.49 -20.36
C ALA A 160 -5.82 2.05 -20.78
N GLU A 161 -5.07 1.32 -19.95
CA GLU A 161 -4.78 -0.09 -20.16
C GLU A 161 -6.05 -0.95 -20.06
N ILE A 162 -6.90 -0.73 -19.04
CA ILE A 162 -8.21 -1.40 -18.93
C ILE A 162 -9.04 -1.14 -20.18
N GLN A 163 -9.14 0.10 -20.66
CA GLN A 163 -9.89 0.45 -21.87
C GLN A 163 -9.34 -0.26 -23.10
N ARG A 164 -8.01 -0.37 -23.22
CA ARG A 164 -7.32 -1.01 -24.37
C ARG A 164 -7.59 -2.49 -24.48
N ILE A 165 -7.72 -3.20 -23.32
CA ILE A 165 -7.85 -4.66 -23.29
C ILE A 165 -9.27 -5.14 -23.03
N ALA A 166 -10.22 -4.24 -22.82
CA ALA A 166 -11.57 -4.59 -22.38
C ALA A 166 -12.27 -5.55 -23.33
N ASP A 167 -12.09 -5.36 -24.63
CA ASP A 167 -12.69 -6.16 -25.72
C ASP A 167 -11.87 -7.39 -26.13
N LEU A 168 -10.67 -7.57 -25.55
CA LEU A 168 -9.80 -8.71 -25.89
C LEU A 168 -10.06 -9.91 -24.97
N GLU A 169 -10.05 -11.11 -25.56
CA GLU A 169 -10.25 -12.38 -24.83
C GLU A 169 -8.93 -12.99 -24.29
N VAL A 170 -7.97 -12.13 -23.96
CA VAL A 170 -6.68 -12.56 -23.40
C VAL A 170 -6.74 -12.66 -21.88
N PRO A 171 -6.00 -13.60 -21.27
CA PRO A 171 -5.78 -13.58 -19.82
C PRO A 171 -5.10 -12.30 -19.39
N VAL A 172 -5.51 -11.76 -18.22
CA VAL A 172 -4.96 -10.53 -17.66
C VAL A 172 -4.37 -10.81 -16.29
N LEU A 173 -3.14 -10.36 -16.05
CA LEU A 173 -2.48 -10.44 -14.77
C LEU A 173 -2.40 -9.05 -14.12
N LEU A 174 -3.10 -8.86 -13.00
CA LEU A 174 -3.07 -7.64 -12.19
C LEU A 174 -2.01 -7.79 -11.11
N ARG A 175 -0.97 -6.96 -11.17
CA ARG A 175 0.10 -6.93 -10.17
C ARG A 175 0.01 -5.70 -9.30
N GLY A 176 0.45 -5.81 -8.06
CA GLY A 176 0.53 -4.68 -7.14
C GLY A 176 0.22 -5.07 -5.71
N GLU A 177 0.60 -4.23 -4.79
CA GLU A 177 0.49 -4.48 -3.36
C GLU A 177 -0.95 -4.75 -2.91
N THR A 178 -1.07 -5.45 -1.78
CA THR A 178 -2.37 -5.67 -1.12
C THR A 178 -3.08 -4.34 -0.88
N GLY A 179 -4.40 -4.30 -1.19
CA GLY A 179 -5.25 -3.13 -0.94
C GLY A 179 -5.14 -1.99 -1.96
N THR A 180 -4.45 -2.16 -3.10
CA THR A 180 -4.36 -1.16 -4.18
C THR A 180 -5.63 -1.04 -5.02
N GLY A 181 -6.51 -2.05 -4.99
CA GLY A 181 -7.77 -2.09 -5.74
C GLY A 181 -7.78 -3.04 -6.95
N LYS A 182 -6.97 -4.11 -6.95
CA LYS A 182 -6.91 -5.12 -8.02
C LYS A 182 -8.27 -5.72 -8.35
N GLU A 183 -9.10 -6.02 -7.35
CA GLU A 183 -10.47 -6.54 -7.56
C GLU A 183 -11.37 -5.54 -8.30
N LEU A 184 -11.27 -4.22 -7.99
CA LEU A 184 -12.00 -3.18 -8.70
C LEU A 184 -11.53 -3.08 -10.16
N ALA A 185 -10.23 -3.23 -10.42
CA ALA A 185 -9.69 -3.25 -11.78
C ALA A 185 -10.17 -4.49 -12.55
N ALA A 186 -10.21 -5.67 -11.93
CA ALA A 186 -10.77 -6.88 -12.52
C ALA A 186 -12.25 -6.71 -12.89
N ARG A 187 -13.03 -6.12 -11.98
CA ARG A 187 -14.45 -5.79 -12.24
C ARG A 187 -14.58 -4.80 -13.39
N ALA A 188 -13.74 -3.76 -13.44
CA ALA A 188 -13.73 -2.77 -14.51
C ALA A 188 -13.42 -3.39 -15.89
N ILE A 189 -12.49 -4.34 -15.96
CA ILE A 189 -12.17 -5.08 -17.19
C ILE A 189 -13.39 -5.89 -17.67
N HIS A 190 -14.11 -6.53 -16.75
CA HIS A 190 -15.32 -7.27 -17.06
C HIS A 190 -16.45 -6.34 -17.54
N ASP A 191 -16.75 -5.28 -16.78
CA ASP A 191 -17.86 -4.36 -17.03
C ASP A 191 -17.67 -3.55 -18.32
N ALA A 192 -16.41 -3.31 -18.73
CA ALA A 192 -16.06 -2.64 -19.97
C ALA A 192 -15.98 -3.61 -21.18
N GLY A 193 -16.01 -4.92 -20.94
CA GLY A 193 -15.81 -5.95 -21.95
C GLY A 193 -17.10 -6.48 -22.58
N PRO A 194 -16.97 -7.38 -23.59
CA PRO A 194 -18.13 -7.99 -24.28
C PRO A 194 -18.94 -8.91 -23.33
N ARG A 195 -18.31 -9.45 -22.28
CA ARG A 195 -18.95 -10.38 -21.32
C ARG A 195 -19.62 -9.65 -20.14
N ARG A 196 -19.81 -8.31 -20.18
CA ARG A 196 -20.35 -7.50 -19.07
C ARG A 196 -21.71 -7.93 -18.52
N SER A 197 -22.52 -8.61 -19.31
CA SER A 197 -23.84 -9.16 -18.92
C SER A 197 -23.77 -10.62 -18.47
N ALA A 198 -22.61 -11.26 -18.58
CA ALA A 198 -22.37 -12.64 -18.17
C ALA A 198 -21.85 -12.71 -16.70
N PRO A 199 -21.74 -13.90 -16.09
CA PRO A 199 -21.25 -14.01 -14.70
C PRO A 199 -19.84 -13.45 -14.51
N PHE A 200 -19.64 -12.69 -13.44
CA PHE A 200 -18.33 -12.37 -12.89
C PHE A 200 -18.19 -13.07 -11.54
N LEU A 201 -17.29 -14.04 -11.48
CA LEU A 201 -17.03 -14.79 -10.24
C LEU A 201 -15.61 -14.49 -9.76
N GLY A 202 -15.47 -14.09 -8.50
CA GLY A 202 -14.19 -13.88 -7.84
C GLY A 202 -13.93 -14.95 -6.78
N ILE A 203 -12.69 -15.42 -6.72
CA ILE A 203 -12.22 -16.37 -5.71
C ILE A 203 -10.83 -15.94 -5.23
N ASN A 204 -10.63 -15.91 -3.91
CA ASN A 204 -9.31 -15.70 -3.32
C ASN A 204 -8.68 -17.06 -3.03
N LEU A 205 -7.58 -17.37 -3.73
CA LEU A 205 -6.92 -18.67 -3.63
C LEU A 205 -6.16 -18.86 -2.31
N GLY A 206 -5.68 -17.79 -1.71
CA GLY A 206 -5.04 -17.82 -0.38
C GLY A 206 -6.02 -18.10 0.77
N ALA A 207 -7.32 -17.91 0.55
CA ALA A 207 -8.36 -18.18 1.55
C ALA A 207 -8.87 -19.64 1.53
N ILE A 208 -8.50 -20.44 0.52
CA ILE A 208 -8.95 -21.82 0.37
C ILE A 208 -7.89 -22.77 0.93
N PRO A 209 -8.28 -23.74 1.79
CA PRO A 209 -7.35 -24.79 2.18
C PRO A 209 -6.78 -25.53 0.96
N PRO A 210 -5.45 -25.79 0.91
CA PRO A 210 -4.82 -26.44 -0.25
C PRO A 210 -5.51 -27.72 -0.69
N SER A 211 -5.97 -28.57 0.23
CA SER A 211 -6.67 -29.82 -0.04
C SER A 211 -8.03 -29.66 -0.74
N LEU A 212 -8.64 -28.48 -0.67
CA LEU A 212 -9.95 -28.18 -1.29
C LEU A 212 -9.81 -27.37 -2.59
N SER A 213 -8.66 -26.78 -2.85
CA SER A 213 -8.46 -25.84 -3.97
C SER A 213 -8.82 -26.45 -5.32
N SER A 214 -8.45 -27.71 -5.57
CA SER A 214 -8.77 -28.41 -6.82
C SER A 214 -10.28 -28.63 -6.99
N SER A 215 -10.98 -29.09 -5.95
CA SER A 215 -12.43 -29.34 -6.00
C SER A 215 -13.24 -28.05 -6.09
N GLU A 216 -12.82 -26.99 -5.42
CA GLU A 216 -13.47 -25.67 -5.51
C GLU A 216 -13.32 -25.07 -6.92
N LEU A 217 -12.13 -25.10 -7.51
CA LEU A 217 -11.91 -24.51 -8.82
C LEU A 217 -12.52 -25.33 -9.96
N PHE A 218 -12.29 -26.64 -9.97
CA PHE A 218 -12.63 -27.51 -11.12
C PHE A 218 -13.84 -28.40 -10.89
N GLY A 219 -14.32 -28.46 -9.65
CA GLY A 219 -15.42 -29.35 -9.25
C GLY A 219 -14.93 -30.75 -8.86
N ALA A 220 -15.86 -31.57 -8.36
CA ALA A 220 -15.62 -32.96 -8.00
C ALA A 220 -16.81 -33.82 -8.37
N VAL A 221 -16.56 -35.06 -8.82
CA VAL A 221 -17.62 -36.05 -9.01
C VAL A 221 -17.99 -36.70 -7.65
N ARG A 222 -19.19 -37.28 -7.58
CA ARG A 222 -19.59 -38.03 -6.39
C ARG A 222 -18.57 -39.14 -6.09
N GLY A 223 -18.14 -39.24 -4.82
CA GLY A 223 -17.16 -40.26 -4.40
C GLY A 223 -15.69 -39.92 -4.72
N ALA A 224 -15.37 -38.73 -5.19
CA ALA A 224 -14.01 -38.33 -5.54
C ALA A 224 -13.04 -38.35 -4.35
N PHE A 225 -13.52 -38.13 -3.12
CA PHE A 225 -12.77 -38.22 -1.87
C PHE A 225 -13.68 -38.60 -0.70
N THR A 226 -13.11 -38.99 0.43
CA THR A 226 -13.86 -39.36 1.65
C THR A 226 -14.69 -38.15 2.12
N GLY A 227 -16.04 -38.32 2.08
CA GLY A 227 -17.01 -37.27 2.39
C GLY A 227 -17.67 -36.58 1.20
N SER A 228 -17.25 -36.87 -0.05
CA SER A 228 -17.91 -36.37 -1.27
C SER A 228 -19.20 -37.14 -1.58
N VAL A 229 -20.28 -36.80 -0.90
CA VAL A 229 -21.59 -37.48 -1.04
C VAL A 229 -22.33 -37.01 -2.29
N THR A 230 -22.11 -35.78 -2.74
CA THR A 230 -22.72 -35.14 -3.91
C THR A 230 -21.65 -34.64 -4.87
N ALA A 231 -21.97 -34.56 -6.17
CA ALA A 231 -21.11 -33.88 -7.13
C ALA A 231 -21.10 -32.37 -6.83
N GLN A 232 -19.92 -31.75 -6.87
CA GLN A 232 -19.72 -30.31 -6.66
C GLN A 232 -19.34 -29.64 -7.97
N GLU A 233 -20.02 -28.56 -8.30
CA GLU A 233 -19.71 -27.73 -9.46
C GLU A 233 -18.64 -26.70 -9.10
N GLY A 234 -17.49 -26.73 -9.83
CA GLY A 234 -16.37 -25.82 -9.60
C GLY A 234 -16.57 -24.43 -10.19
N TYR A 235 -15.74 -23.48 -9.73
CA TYR A 235 -15.79 -22.07 -10.17
C TYR A 235 -15.65 -21.91 -11.69
N PHE A 236 -14.79 -22.67 -12.36
CA PHE A 236 -14.63 -22.61 -13.84
C PHE A 236 -15.95 -22.91 -14.55
N ARG A 237 -16.69 -23.91 -14.11
CA ARG A 237 -17.97 -24.26 -14.73
C ARG A 237 -19.04 -23.20 -14.43
N ARG A 238 -19.11 -22.73 -13.20
CA ARG A 238 -20.03 -21.64 -12.80
C ARG A 238 -19.77 -20.33 -13.51
N ALA A 239 -18.49 -20.07 -13.90
CA ALA A 239 -18.09 -18.88 -14.64
C ALA A 239 -18.22 -19.06 -16.18
N HIS A 240 -18.74 -20.17 -16.67
CA HIS A 240 -18.85 -20.44 -18.11
C HIS A 240 -19.59 -19.32 -18.86
N GLY A 241 -19.04 -18.86 -19.97
CA GLY A 241 -19.49 -17.71 -20.75
C GLY A 241 -19.12 -16.36 -20.16
N GLY A 242 -18.58 -16.31 -18.95
CA GLY A 242 -18.28 -15.11 -18.18
C GLY A 242 -16.80 -14.86 -17.91
N THR A 243 -16.52 -14.26 -16.75
CA THR A 243 -15.17 -13.92 -16.28
C THR A 243 -14.91 -14.54 -14.92
N LEU A 244 -13.77 -15.19 -14.75
CA LEU A 244 -13.26 -15.72 -13.49
C LEU A 244 -12.10 -14.87 -13.00
N PHE A 245 -12.27 -14.26 -11.82
CA PHE A 245 -11.23 -13.51 -11.15
C PHE A 245 -10.55 -14.38 -10.10
N LEU A 246 -9.24 -14.62 -10.26
CA LEU A 246 -8.39 -15.41 -9.38
C LEU A 246 -7.51 -14.48 -8.55
N ASP A 247 -7.90 -14.17 -7.33
CA ASP A 247 -7.09 -13.33 -6.43
C ASP A 247 -6.04 -14.18 -5.70
N GLU A 248 -4.89 -13.57 -5.41
CA GLU A 248 -3.74 -14.21 -4.77
C GLU A 248 -3.26 -15.47 -5.51
N ILE A 249 -3.13 -15.37 -6.85
CA ILE A 249 -2.70 -16.49 -7.72
C ILE A 249 -1.33 -17.07 -7.31
N GLY A 250 -0.48 -16.27 -6.68
CA GLY A 250 0.82 -16.70 -6.17
C GLY A 250 0.74 -17.71 -5.02
N GLU A 251 -0.42 -17.89 -4.37
CA GLU A 251 -0.65 -18.85 -3.28
C GLU A 251 -1.23 -20.18 -3.78
N THR A 252 -1.28 -20.37 -5.10
CA THR A 252 -1.85 -21.58 -5.73
C THR A 252 -0.99 -22.81 -5.47
N PRO A 253 -1.55 -23.92 -4.93
CA PRO A 253 -0.82 -25.18 -4.76
C PRO A 253 -0.30 -25.75 -6.08
N PRO A 254 0.85 -26.49 -6.08
CA PRO A 254 1.50 -26.98 -7.30
C PRO A 254 0.62 -27.85 -8.20
N GLU A 255 -0.23 -28.69 -7.62
CA GLU A 255 -1.19 -29.53 -8.34
C GLU A 255 -2.26 -28.71 -9.07
N VAL A 256 -2.75 -27.64 -8.43
CA VAL A 256 -3.74 -26.71 -9.02
C VAL A 256 -3.11 -25.90 -10.14
N GLN A 257 -1.84 -25.53 -10.03
CA GLN A 257 -1.12 -24.83 -11.11
C GLN A 257 -1.11 -25.64 -12.42
N VAL A 258 -0.96 -26.98 -12.35
CA VAL A 258 -1.02 -27.86 -13.54
C VAL A 258 -2.40 -27.85 -14.17
N MET A 259 -3.44 -27.95 -13.35
CA MET A 259 -4.83 -27.95 -13.83
C MET A 259 -5.23 -26.59 -14.42
N LEU A 260 -4.78 -25.48 -13.80
CA LEU A 260 -4.98 -24.13 -14.32
C LEU A 260 -4.30 -23.93 -15.67
N LEU A 261 -3.05 -24.37 -15.81
CA LEU A 261 -2.33 -24.27 -17.08
C LEU A 261 -3.12 -24.96 -18.20
N ARG A 262 -3.57 -26.19 -17.96
CA ARG A 262 -4.36 -26.93 -18.92
C ARG A 262 -5.68 -26.22 -19.27
N ALA A 263 -6.40 -25.72 -18.27
CA ALA A 263 -7.65 -24.98 -18.47
C ALA A 263 -7.42 -23.71 -19.34
N LEU A 264 -6.30 -23.01 -19.13
CA LEU A 264 -5.94 -21.80 -19.90
C LEU A 264 -5.48 -22.12 -21.33
N GLU A 265 -4.88 -23.29 -21.57
CA GLU A 265 -4.38 -23.69 -22.88
C GLU A 265 -5.48 -24.27 -23.78
N THR A 266 -6.31 -25.17 -23.24
CA THR A 266 -7.27 -25.96 -24.02
C THR A 266 -8.73 -25.55 -23.81
N GLY A 267 -9.04 -24.76 -22.76
CA GLY A 267 -10.40 -24.51 -22.32
C GLY A 267 -11.09 -25.74 -21.70
N GLU A 268 -10.32 -26.77 -21.34
CA GLU A 268 -10.81 -28.00 -20.75
C GLU A 268 -10.45 -28.10 -19.29
N ILE A 269 -11.40 -28.45 -18.47
CA ILE A 269 -11.24 -28.72 -17.04
C ILE A 269 -11.55 -30.18 -16.73
N PHE A 270 -10.89 -30.72 -15.71
CA PHE A 270 -11.14 -32.07 -15.21
C PHE A 270 -11.63 -32.00 -13.76
N PRO A 271 -12.92 -32.27 -13.50
CA PRO A 271 -13.39 -32.41 -12.13
C PRO A 271 -12.60 -33.49 -11.38
N VAL A 272 -12.35 -33.27 -10.09
CA VAL A 272 -11.64 -34.25 -9.26
C VAL A 272 -12.36 -35.58 -9.29
N GLY A 273 -11.64 -36.66 -9.59
CA GLY A 273 -12.19 -38.02 -9.74
C GLY A 273 -12.85 -38.30 -11.11
N SER A 274 -12.88 -37.34 -12.06
CA SER A 274 -13.40 -37.55 -13.42
C SER A 274 -12.27 -37.83 -14.41
N GLN A 275 -12.51 -38.77 -15.33
CA GLN A 275 -11.62 -39.00 -16.48
C GLN A 275 -12.06 -38.24 -17.76
N SER A 276 -13.27 -37.67 -17.74
CA SER A 276 -13.82 -36.95 -18.87
C SER A 276 -13.62 -35.43 -18.72
N PRO A 277 -13.10 -34.73 -19.73
CA PRO A 277 -12.98 -33.28 -19.70
C PRO A 277 -14.34 -32.62 -19.85
N LEU A 278 -14.46 -31.43 -19.26
CA LEU A 278 -15.56 -30.52 -19.47
C LEU A 278 -15.02 -29.23 -20.11
N ARG A 279 -15.70 -28.70 -21.11
CA ARG A 279 -15.34 -27.40 -21.70
C ARG A 279 -15.83 -26.25 -20.81
N ALA A 280 -14.94 -25.30 -20.52
CA ALA A 280 -15.23 -24.08 -19.79
C ALA A 280 -14.67 -22.89 -20.60
N ASP A 281 -15.57 -22.18 -21.29
CA ASP A 281 -15.24 -20.91 -21.96
C ASP A 281 -15.27 -19.79 -20.92
N VAL A 282 -14.11 -19.38 -20.42
CA VAL A 282 -13.98 -18.42 -19.32
C VAL A 282 -12.85 -17.45 -19.60
N ARG A 283 -13.15 -16.15 -19.55
CA ARG A 283 -12.10 -15.12 -19.51
C ARG A 283 -11.48 -15.09 -18.12
N VAL A 284 -10.16 -15.29 -18.04
CA VAL A 284 -9.45 -15.30 -16.74
C VAL A 284 -8.78 -13.96 -16.50
N VAL A 285 -9.02 -13.40 -15.30
CA VAL A 285 -8.28 -12.26 -14.75
C VAL A 285 -7.64 -12.75 -13.45
N ALA A 286 -6.32 -12.77 -13.37
CA ALA A 286 -5.57 -13.17 -12.18
C ALA A 286 -4.99 -11.95 -11.48
N ALA A 287 -4.84 -12.01 -10.15
CA ALA A 287 -4.22 -10.96 -9.36
C ALA A 287 -3.21 -11.52 -8.36
N THR A 288 -2.15 -10.74 -8.09
CA THR A 288 -1.13 -11.10 -7.10
C THR A 288 -0.46 -9.85 -6.51
N ASP A 289 0.01 -9.95 -5.27
CA ASP A 289 0.97 -9.03 -4.65
C ASP A 289 2.38 -9.64 -4.55
N SER A 290 2.51 -10.93 -4.89
CA SER A 290 3.77 -11.68 -4.82
C SER A 290 4.63 -11.44 -6.06
N ASP A 291 5.95 -11.51 -5.89
CA ASP A 291 6.93 -11.62 -6.98
C ASP A 291 6.89 -13.06 -7.54
N LEU A 292 6.11 -13.24 -8.64
CA LEU A 292 5.96 -14.56 -9.29
C LEU A 292 7.25 -15.03 -9.92
N GLU A 293 8.11 -14.14 -10.41
CA GLU A 293 9.41 -14.46 -10.98
C GLU A 293 10.35 -15.03 -9.91
N ALA A 294 10.35 -14.45 -8.70
CA ALA A 294 11.07 -15.03 -7.56
C ALA A 294 10.50 -16.42 -7.23
N LYS A 295 9.18 -16.56 -7.12
CA LYS A 295 8.53 -17.87 -6.88
C LYS A 295 8.85 -18.91 -7.96
N VAL A 296 9.02 -18.49 -9.22
CA VAL A 296 9.47 -19.39 -10.31
C VAL A 296 10.91 -19.86 -10.07
N ARG A 297 11.81 -18.96 -9.70
CA ARG A 297 13.21 -19.31 -9.38
C ARG A 297 13.32 -20.30 -8.22
N ASP A 298 12.46 -20.11 -7.21
CA ASP A 298 12.43 -20.95 -6.00
C ASP A 298 11.62 -22.25 -6.18
N GLY A 299 11.05 -22.48 -7.38
CA GLY A 299 10.25 -23.68 -7.69
C GLY A 299 8.83 -23.67 -7.10
N GLY A 300 8.40 -22.58 -6.47
CA GLY A 300 7.06 -22.43 -5.87
C GLY A 300 5.96 -22.10 -6.90
N PHE A 301 6.35 -21.59 -8.08
CA PHE A 301 5.42 -21.30 -9.17
C PHE A 301 5.96 -21.80 -10.50
N ARG A 302 5.07 -22.24 -11.40
CA ARG A 302 5.47 -22.81 -12.69
C ARG A 302 5.64 -21.72 -13.75
N ALA A 303 6.80 -21.64 -14.39
CA ALA A 303 7.06 -20.69 -15.47
C ALA A 303 6.03 -20.77 -16.63
N PRO A 304 5.62 -21.96 -17.13
CA PRO A 304 4.60 -22.03 -18.18
C PRO A 304 3.26 -21.42 -17.78
N LEU A 305 2.83 -21.58 -16.50
CA LEU A 305 1.60 -20.97 -16.01
C LEU A 305 1.73 -19.44 -15.95
N LEU A 306 2.87 -18.93 -15.46
CA LEU A 306 3.14 -17.49 -15.46
C LEU A 306 3.02 -16.92 -16.88
N HIS A 307 3.71 -17.51 -17.86
CA HIS A 307 3.66 -17.06 -19.25
C HIS A 307 2.24 -17.09 -19.84
N ARG A 308 1.41 -18.05 -19.45
CA ARG A 308 0.04 -18.14 -19.94
C ARG A 308 -0.89 -17.12 -19.28
N LEU A 309 -0.68 -16.81 -17.99
CA LEU A 309 -1.43 -15.78 -17.26
C LEU A 309 -1.03 -14.36 -17.68
N SER A 310 0.23 -14.14 -18.05
CA SER A 310 0.79 -12.84 -18.46
C SER A 310 0.46 -12.51 -19.93
N GLY A 311 -0.73 -12.86 -20.41
CA GLY A 311 -1.18 -12.46 -21.75
C GLY A 311 -1.24 -10.94 -21.89
N TYR A 312 -1.63 -10.26 -20.83
CA TYR A 312 -1.48 -8.82 -20.61
C TYR A 312 -1.27 -8.52 -19.13
N GLU A 313 -0.33 -7.63 -18.79
CA GLU A 313 -0.05 -7.27 -17.40
C GLU A 313 -0.44 -5.83 -17.10
N ILE A 314 -1.09 -5.60 -15.97
CA ILE A 314 -1.42 -4.26 -15.45
C ILE A 314 -0.86 -4.12 -14.05
N TRP A 315 -0.09 -3.05 -13.84
CA TRP A 315 0.51 -2.73 -12.53
C TRP A 315 -0.32 -1.68 -11.80
N MET A 316 -0.89 -2.07 -10.66
CA MET A 316 -1.65 -1.19 -9.79
C MET A 316 -0.72 -0.37 -8.91
N PRO A 317 -0.70 0.97 -9.06
CA PRO A 317 0.21 1.80 -8.28
C PRO A 317 -0.17 1.80 -6.80
N PRO A 318 0.81 1.68 -5.88
CA PRO A 318 0.58 1.85 -4.46
C PRO A 318 0.19 3.29 -4.13
N LEU A 319 -0.51 3.49 -3.01
CA LEU A 319 -1.08 4.79 -2.66
C LEU A 319 -0.02 5.87 -2.41
N ARG A 320 1.16 5.50 -1.95
CA ARG A 320 2.31 6.42 -1.77
C ARG A 320 2.85 7.01 -3.08
N GLU A 321 2.61 6.39 -4.22
CA GLU A 321 2.98 6.89 -5.55
C GLU A 321 1.91 7.77 -6.19
N ARG A 322 0.72 7.87 -5.56
CA ARG A 322 -0.41 8.70 -5.98
C ARG A 322 -0.95 9.52 -4.80
N ARG A 323 -0.08 10.23 -4.10
CA ARG A 323 -0.43 11.02 -2.90
C ARG A 323 -1.46 12.11 -3.17
N ASP A 324 -1.50 12.65 -4.38
CA ASP A 324 -2.50 13.60 -4.85
C ASP A 324 -3.94 13.02 -4.93
N ASP A 325 -4.10 11.69 -4.96
CA ASP A 325 -5.40 11.02 -4.89
C ASP A 325 -5.88 10.75 -3.45
N ILE A 326 -4.99 10.82 -2.43
CA ILE A 326 -5.33 10.46 -1.04
C ILE A 326 -6.52 11.28 -0.53
N ALA A 327 -6.51 12.58 -0.75
CA ALA A 327 -7.58 13.46 -0.25
C ALA A 327 -8.93 13.19 -0.91
N ARG A 328 -8.96 12.89 -2.20
CA ARG A 328 -10.18 12.50 -2.92
C ARG A 328 -10.73 11.17 -2.44
N LEU A 329 -9.86 10.18 -2.26
CA LEU A 329 -10.22 8.87 -1.69
C LEU A 329 -10.74 9.02 -0.25
N LEU A 330 -10.05 9.81 0.58
CA LEU A 330 -10.48 10.08 1.94
C LEU A 330 -11.87 10.71 1.96
N LEU A 331 -12.08 11.77 1.18
CA LEU A 331 -13.38 12.46 1.09
C LEU A 331 -14.49 11.52 0.62
N HIS A 332 -14.19 10.66 -0.38
CA HIS A 332 -15.12 9.65 -0.86
C HIS A 332 -15.52 8.68 0.25
N PHE A 333 -14.56 8.10 0.98
CA PHE A 333 -14.84 7.15 2.05
C PHE A 333 -15.53 7.81 3.24
N LEU A 334 -15.11 9.02 3.64
CA LEU A 334 -15.81 9.75 4.70
C LEU A 334 -17.27 9.99 4.35
N ARG A 335 -17.58 10.41 3.12
CA ARG A 335 -18.97 10.59 2.65
C ARG A 335 -19.76 9.29 2.68
N GLN A 336 -19.15 8.18 2.24
CA GLN A 336 -19.80 6.87 2.30
C GLN A 336 -20.11 6.43 3.73
N GLU A 337 -19.18 6.59 4.66
CA GLU A 337 -19.38 6.19 6.05
C GLU A 337 -20.34 7.14 6.78
N LEU A 338 -20.30 8.46 6.52
CA LEU A 338 -21.26 9.43 7.06
C LEU A 338 -22.70 9.17 6.58
N ALA A 339 -22.87 8.81 5.29
CA ALA A 339 -24.18 8.45 4.75
C ALA A 339 -24.79 7.21 5.45
N ARG A 340 -23.97 6.28 5.93
CA ARG A 340 -24.42 5.08 6.65
C ARG A 340 -24.96 5.38 8.05
N ILE A 341 -24.61 6.52 8.63
CA ILE A 341 -25.04 6.95 9.97
C ILE A 341 -25.93 8.18 9.94
N ASP A 342 -26.51 8.50 8.77
CA ASP A 342 -27.40 9.63 8.51
C ASP A 342 -26.77 11.01 8.82
N GLU A 343 -25.45 11.13 8.75
CA GLU A 343 -24.68 12.38 8.95
C GLU A 343 -24.07 12.91 7.63
N GLY A 344 -24.59 12.53 6.46
CA GLY A 344 -24.04 12.84 5.12
C GLY A 344 -23.89 14.34 4.83
N THR A 345 -24.71 15.20 5.47
CA THR A 345 -24.69 16.65 5.30
C THR A 345 -23.41 17.33 5.80
N ARG A 346 -22.61 16.67 6.68
CA ARG A 346 -21.38 17.24 7.24
C ARG A 346 -20.29 17.56 6.21
N LEU A 347 -20.28 16.86 5.09
CA LEU A 347 -19.32 17.05 3.99
C LEU A 347 -20.04 17.38 2.67
N ASP A 348 -21.25 17.93 2.76
CA ASP A 348 -22.00 18.41 1.57
C ASP A 348 -21.28 19.63 1.00
N PRO A 349 -20.87 19.61 -0.28
CA PRO A 349 -20.28 20.76 -0.95
C PRO A 349 -21.20 21.98 -1.07
N ALA A 350 -22.52 21.78 -0.97
CA ALA A 350 -23.51 22.84 -1.02
C ALA A 350 -23.77 23.48 0.35
N ALA A 351 -23.35 22.84 1.44
CA ALA A 351 -23.50 23.40 2.76
C ALA A 351 -22.56 24.62 2.95
N PRO A 352 -23.02 25.69 3.63
CA PRO A 352 -22.14 26.81 3.95
C PRO A 352 -20.93 26.27 4.74
N SER A 353 -19.73 26.77 4.37
CA SER A 353 -18.49 26.37 5.04
C SER A 353 -18.61 26.71 6.53
N CYS A 354 -18.72 25.68 7.36
CA CYS A 354 -18.66 25.86 8.81
C CYS A 354 -17.23 26.22 9.21
N ASP A 355 -17.06 27.29 9.98
CA ASP A 355 -15.80 27.63 10.60
C ASP A 355 -15.90 27.38 12.11
N PRO A 356 -15.14 26.46 12.64
CA PRO A 356 -14.15 25.59 11.98
C PRO A 356 -14.77 24.38 11.24
N ALA A 357 -14.12 24.00 10.14
CA ALA A 357 -14.56 22.87 9.33
C ALA A 357 -14.59 21.55 10.14
N TRP A 358 -15.59 20.69 9.84
CA TRP A 358 -15.71 19.37 10.46
C TRP A 358 -14.47 18.49 10.20
N LEU A 359 -13.93 18.51 8.99
CA LEU A 359 -12.69 17.81 8.62
C LEU A 359 -11.49 18.76 8.82
N PRO A 360 -10.60 18.50 9.80
CA PRO A 360 -9.46 19.38 10.07
C PRO A 360 -8.40 19.32 8.95
N PRO A 361 -7.94 20.46 8.40
CA PRO A 361 -6.87 20.49 7.38
C PRO A 361 -5.60 19.77 7.81
N ARG A 362 -5.17 19.94 9.06
CA ARG A 362 -3.98 19.26 9.63
C ARG A 362 -4.08 17.76 9.58
N LEU A 363 -5.27 17.17 9.72
CA LEU A 363 -5.45 15.73 9.58
C LEU A 363 -5.20 15.30 8.14
N VAL A 364 -5.74 16.03 7.16
CA VAL A 364 -5.52 15.72 5.74
C VAL A 364 -4.03 15.80 5.39
N ALA A 365 -3.33 16.82 5.90
CA ALA A 365 -1.88 16.96 5.73
C ALA A 365 -1.11 15.76 6.34
N ARG A 366 -1.48 15.31 7.55
CA ARG A 366 -0.85 14.12 8.17
C ARG A 366 -1.10 12.86 7.37
N LEU A 367 -2.34 12.64 6.91
CA LEU A 367 -2.71 11.48 6.10
C LEU A 367 -2.01 11.49 4.73
N ALA A 368 -1.79 12.66 4.13
CA ALA A 368 -1.07 12.78 2.86
C ALA A 368 0.42 12.45 2.97
N ARG A 369 1.03 12.64 4.14
CA ARG A 369 2.44 12.29 4.42
C ARG A 369 2.65 10.81 4.72
N TYR A 370 1.61 10.09 5.13
CA TYR A 370 1.69 8.68 5.50
C TYR A 370 1.90 7.79 4.26
N ASP A 371 2.69 6.73 4.38
CA ASP A 371 3.08 5.89 3.23
C ASP A 371 2.08 4.78 2.88
N TRP A 372 1.08 4.55 3.73
CA TRP A 372 -0.04 3.63 3.48
C TRP A 372 0.37 2.20 3.08
N PRO A 373 1.06 1.43 3.94
CA PRO A 373 1.46 0.07 3.62
C PRO A 373 0.29 -0.88 3.29
N GLY A 374 -0.91 -0.60 3.78
CA GLY A 374 -2.15 -1.29 3.42
C GLY A 374 -2.98 -0.57 2.35
N ASN A 375 -2.40 0.42 1.67
CA ASN A 375 -2.96 1.13 0.54
C ASN A 375 -4.39 1.67 0.77
N VAL A 376 -5.24 1.58 -0.25
CA VAL A 376 -6.63 2.09 -0.20
C VAL A 376 -7.49 1.35 0.83
N ARG A 377 -7.22 0.06 1.06
CA ARG A 377 -7.93 -0.72 2.10
C ARG A 377 -7.68 -0.14 3.49
N GLN A 378 -6.45 0.24 3.78
CA GLN A 378 -6.07 0.88 5.05
C GLN A 378 -6.69 2.28 5.17
N LEU A 379 -6.62 3.10 4.12
CA LEU A 379 -7.23 4.44 4.10
C LEU A 379 -8.75 4.37 4.36
N ARG A 380 -9.45 3.42 3.73
CA ARG A 380 -10.88 3.20 3.95
C ARG A 380 -11.19 2.82 5.40
N ASN A 381 -10.37 1.96 6.00
CA ASN A 381 -10.54 1.58 7.41
C ASN A 381 -10.31 2.77 8.35
N VAL A 382 -9.30 3.61 8.06
CA VAL A 382 -9.05 4.84 8.81
C VAL A 382 -10.23 5.81 8.69
N ALA A 383 -10.76 6.02 7.47
CA ALA A 383 -11.94 6.86 7.27
C ALA A 383 -13.15 6.37 8.09
N ARG A 384 -13.39 5.05 8.11
CA ARG A 384 -14.44 4.45 8.94
C ARG A 384 -14.22 4.69 10.44
N GLN A 385 -12.99 4.49 10.94
CA GLN A 385 -12.66 4.71 12.35
C GLN A 385 -12.84 6.18 12.75
N LEU A 386 -12.46 7.12 11.87
CA LEU A 386 -12.63 8.54 12.08
C LEU A 386 -14.11 8.93 12.19
N VAL A 387 -14.97 8.39 11.31
CA VAL A 387 -16.43 8.67 11.33
C VAL A 387 -17.08 8.07 12.58
N ILE A 388 -16.78 6.80 12.90
CA ILE A 388 -17.35 6.14 14.08
C ILE A 388 -16.94 6.87 15.37
N GLY A 389 -15.65 7.21 15.50
CA GLY A 389 -15.12 7.91 16.68
C GLY A 389 -15.62 9.35 16.83
N SER A 390 -16.13 9.95 15.75
CA SER A 390 -16.63 11.34 15.75
C SER A 390 -18.15 11.43 15.63
N ARG A 391 -18.87 10.31 15.80
CA ARG A 391 -20.33 10.31 15.69
C ARG A 391 -20.97 11.27 16.70
N GLY A 392 -21.84 12.17 16.20
CA GLY A 392 -22.53 13.17 17.03
C GLY A 392 -21.62 14.33 17.48
N LEU A 393 -20.33 14.32 17.22
CA LEU A 393 -19.42 15.41 17.59
C LEU A 393 -19.46 16.55 16.56
N PRO A 394 -19.27 17.80 16.99
CA PRO A 394 -19.27 18.96 16.10
C PRO A 394 -18.04 19.00 15.18
N ARG A 395 -16.97 18.26 15.53
CA ARG A 395 -15.70 18.16 14.78
C ARG A 395 -15.23 16.72 14.71
N LEU A 396 -14.47 16.39 13.68
CA LEU A 396 -13.81 15.12 13.56
C LEU A 396 -12.66 15.01 14.57
N GLU A 397 -12.69 13.98 15.40
CA GLU A 397 -11.66 13.65 16.38
C GLU A 397 -10.83 12.46 15.95
N ILE A 398 -9.53 12.53 16.25
CA ILE A 398 -8.60 11.45 15.93
C ILE A 398 -8.56 10.49 17.13
N GLY A 399 -9.20 9.35 17.01
CA GLY A 399 -9.18 8.33 18.04
C GLY A 399 -7.77 7.74 18.25
N PRO A 400 -7.52 7.12 19.44
CA PRO A 400 -6.19 6.60 19.81
C PRO A 400 -5.62 5.56 18.83
N GLN A 401 -6.49 4.83 18.13
CA GLN A 401 -6.08 3.83 17.15
C GLN A 401 -5.47 4.47 15.90
N VAL A 402 -6.13 5.50 15.35
CA VAL A 402 -5.63 6.26 14.20
C VAL A 402 -4.39 7.06 14.59
N GLU A 403 -4.38 7.66 15.80
CA GLU A 403 -3.23 8.38 16.30
C GLU A 403 -1.99 7.47 16.42
N ARG A 404 -2.15 6.26 16.93
CA ARG A 404 -1.09 5.26 17.06
C ARG A 404 -0.55 4.86 15.69
N LEU A 405 -1.43 4.65 14.71
CA LEU A 405 -1.06 4.32 13.33
C LEU A 405 -0.20 5.43 12.72
N LEU A 406 -0.60 6.69 12.87
CA LEU A 406 0.11 7.84 12.30
C LEU A 406 1.43 8.19 13.02
N ARG A 407 1.65 7.70 14.27
CA ARG A 407 2.90 7.90 15.02
C ARG A 407 4.00 6.90 14.64
N ILE A 408 3.65 5.70 14.22
CA ILE A 408 4.61 4.60 14.01
C ILE A 408 5.58 4.90 12.85
N GLU A 409 5.22 5.81 11.94
CA GLU A 409 6.00 6.14 10.74
C GLU A 409 6.40 7.63 10.62
N ALA A 410 6.38 8.39 11.71
CA ALA A 410 6.98 9.71 11.66
C ALA A 410 8.48 9.54 11.34
N PRO A 411 9.01 10.10 10.24
CA PRO A 411 10.44 10.04 9.97
C PRO A 411 11.16 10.66 11.17
N ARG A 412 12.11 9.93 11.76
CA ARG A 412 13.00 10.52 12.76
C ARG A 412 13.63 11.75 12.12
N PRO A 413 13.60 12.92 12.77
CA PRO A 413 14.31 14.07 12.25
C PRO A 413 15.77 13.65 12.12
N VAL A 414 16.31 13.77 10.91
CA VAL A 414 17.74 13.71 10.69
C VAL A 414 18.28 14.97 11.39
N ALA A 415 18.88 14.77 12.54
CA ALA A 415 19.56 15.84 13.26
C ALA A 415 20.61 16.41 12.33
N ALA A 416 20.45 17.66 11.95
CA ALA A 416 21.43 18.41 11.22
C ALA A 416 22.58 18.70 12.22
N ASP A 417 23.60 17.85 12.21
CA ASP A 417 24.89 18.17 12.82
C ASP A 417 25.62 19.18 11.92
N LEU A 418 25.38 20.45 12.21
CA LEU A 418 26.24 21.54 11.81
C LEU A 418 27.16 21.88 12.99
N GLN A 419 28.35 21.31 13.03
CA GLN A 419 29.51 21.92 13.67
C GLN A 419 30.78 21.64 12.86
N PRO A 420 31.56 22.66 12.47
CA PRO A 420 32.86 22.45 11.89
C PRO A 420 33.88 22.25 13.03
N ALA A 421 34.52 21.11 13.10
CA ALA A 421 35.66 20.89 13.97
C ALA A 421 36.83 20.32 13.16
N ALA A 422 37.98 20.91 13.50
CA ALA A 422 39.29 20.77 12.95
C ALA A 422 39.83 19.36 12.74
N GLU A 423 40.69 19.23 11.78
CA GLU A 423 41.45 18.06 11.36
C GLU A 423 42.35 17.48 12.44
N THR A 424 42.27 16.14 12.61
CA THR A 424 43.46 15.31 12.90
C THR A 424 43.17 13.88 12.41
N PRO A 425 44.12 13.14 11.84
CA PRO A 425 43.88 11.90 11.12
C PRO A 425 43.94 10.69 12.04
N SER A 426 42.92 9.90 12.08
CA SER A 426 43.01 8.51 12.56
C SER A 426 41.90 7.65 11.96
N SER A 427 42.30 6.56 11.35
CA SER A 427 41.67 5.30 10.92
C SER A 427 40.14 5.27 10.70
N PRO A 428 39.63 4.71 9.60
CA PRO A 428 38.21 4.65 9.30
C PRO A 428 37.47 3.66 10.22
N PRO A 429 36.29 4.04 10.76
CA PRO A 429 35.42 3.08 11.41
C PRO A 429 34.74 2.17 10.37
N PRO A 430 34.36 0.93 10.72
CA PRO A 430 33.80 -0.01 9.77
C PRO A 430 32.42 0.47 9.29
N ALA A 431 32.22 0.42 7.99
CA ALA A 431 30.95 0.69 7.31
C ALA A 431 29.84 -0.19 7.91
N LEU A 432 28.71 0.43 8.26
CA LEU A 432 27.46 -0.29 8.55
C LEU A 432 27.02 -0.99 7.26
N GLY A 433 27.44 -2.26 7.15
CA GLY A 433 27.17 -3.13 6.03
C GLY A 433 25.68 -3.43 5.91
N ALA A 434 25.21 -3.54 4.69
CA ALA A 434 23.97 -4.21 4.34
C ALA A 434 23.84 -5.51 5.16
N ILE A 435 22.67 -5.75 5.77
CA ILE A 435 22.39 -6.96 6.54
C ILE A 435 22.67 -8.16 5.63
N ARG A 436 23.79 -8.84 5.89
CA ARG A 436 24.17 -10.04 5.16
C ARG A 436 23.44 -11.19 5.82
N TRP A 437 22.39 -11.67 5.19
CA TRP A 437 21.66 -12.84 5.68
C TRP A 437 22.59 -14.03 5.77
N ARG A 438 22.72 -14.60 6.98
CA ARG A 438 23.54 -15.77 7.29
C ARG A 438 22.70 -17.04 7.19
N LYS A 439 23.35 -18.17 6.91
CA LYS A 439 22.69 -19.48 7.00
C LYS A 439 22.54 -19.88 8.47
N PRO A 440 21.44 -20.56 8.86
CA PRO A 440 21.24 -21.01 10.25
C PRO A 440 22.42 -21.84 10.80
N SER A 441 23.06 -22.63 9.94
CA SER A 441 24.22 -23.46 10.28
C SER A 441 25.51 -22.67 10.59
N GLU A 442 25.51 -21.37 10.35
CA GLU A 442 26.66 -20.48 10.64
C GLU A 442 26.53 -19.79 12.02
N VAL A 443 25.41 -20.00 12.71
CA VAL A 443 25.14 -19.45 14.05
C VAL A 443 25.51 -20.46 15.08
N GLY A 444 26.54 -20.15 15.88
CA GLY A 444 26.99 -21.02 16.97
C GLY A 444 26.02 -20.97 18.16
N GLU A 445 26.02 -22.05 19.00
CA GLU A 445 25.16 -22.13 20.18
C GLU A 445 25.38 -20.96 21.15
N GLU A 446 26.62 -20.61 21.46
CA GLU A 446 26.96 -19.52 22.37
C GLU A 446 26.55 -18.16 21.82
N GLU A 447 26.66 -17.96 20.50
CA GLU A 447 26.22 -16.76 19.81
C GLU A 447 24.69 -16.63 19.89
N LEU A 448 23.96 -17.74 19.73
CA LEU A 448 22.50 -17.80 19.86
C LEU A 448 22.03 -17.41 21.27
N PHE A 449 22.67 -18.00 22.31
CA PHE A 449 22.35 -17.70 23.70
C PHE A 449 22.64 -16.26 24.07
N THR A 450 23.80 -15.73 23.67
CA THR A 450 24.17 -14.34 23.92
C THR A 450 23.15 -13.38 23.26
N ALA A 451 22.80 -13.62 22.00
CA ALA A 451 21.83 -12.80 21.30
C ALA A 451 20.41 -12.88 21.90
N LEU A 452 19.97 -14.05 22.40
CA LEU A 452 18.69 -14.19 23.10
C LEU A 452 18.65 -13.38 24.41
N ARG A 453 19.71 -13.39 25.19
CA ARG A 453 19.85 -12.63 26.44
C ARG A 453 19.94 -11.13 26.18
N ASP A 454 20.79 -10.69 25.25
CA ASP A 454 20.98 -9.28 24.89
C ASP A 454 19.68 -8.64 24.40
N HIS A 455 18.85 -9.41 23.72
CA HIS A 455 17.54 -8.96 23.21
C HIS A 455 16.37 -9.41 24.09
N ARG A 456 16.60 -9.77 25.36
CA ARG A 456 15.59 -10.12 26.37
C ARG A 456 14.54 -11.09 25.86
N TRP A 457 14.98 -12.15 25.19
CA TRP A 457 14.13 -13.22 24.64
C TRP A 457 13.07 -12.73 23.62
N ASP A 458 13.29 -11.56 23.01
CA ASP A 458 12.53 -11.13 21.83
C ASP A 458 13.08 -11.81 20.57
N LEU A 459 12.41 -12.86 20.13
CA LEU A 459 12.80 -13.66 18.96
C LEU A 459 12.86 -12.85 17.66
N LYS A 460 12.13 -11.72 17.57
CA LYS A 460 12.18 -10.85 16.39
C LYS A 460 13.48 -10.04 16.35
N ALA A 461 13.83 -9.43 17.47
CA ALA A 461 15.04 -8.64 17.60
C ALA A 461 16.28 -9.55 17.50
N THR A 462 16.24 -10.72 18.12
CA THR A 462 17.31 -11.72 18.06
C THR A 462 17.58 -12.22 16.63
N ALA A 463 16.52 -12.53 15.85
CA ALA A 463 16.69 -12.97 14.46
C ALA A 463 17.35 -11.91 13.60
N LEU A 464 16.98 -10.63 13.82
CA LEU A 464 17.57 -9.49 13.11
C LEU A 464 19.05 -9.29 13.47
N ALA A 465 19.38 -9.39 14.76
CA ALA A 465 20.75 -9.25 15.26
C ALA A 465 21.68 -10.35 14.74
N LEU A 466 21.18 -11.59 14.66
CA LEU A 466 21.93 -12.73 14.11
C LEU A 466 22.01 -12.76 12.59
N GLY A 467 21.25 -11.89 11.91
CA GLY A 467 21.17 -11.86 10.45
C GLY A 467 20.54 -13.14 9.85
N ILE A 468 19.55 -13.73 10.51
CA ILE A 468 18.84 -14.93 10.07
C ILE A 468 17.33 -14.72 10.01
N SER A 469 16.61 -15.55 9.23
CA SER A 469 15.15 -15.49 9.19
C SER A 469 14.53 -15.90 10.53
N ARG A 470 13.33 -15.37 10.85
CA ARG A 470 12.60 -15.80 12.06
C ARG A 470 12.33 -17.30 12.07
N THR A 471 11.97 -17.86 10.92
CA THR A 471 11.71 -19.30 10.78
C THR A 471 12.97 -20.10 11.12
N SER A 472 14.14 -19.65 10.66
CA SER A 472 15.43 -20.25 10.99
C SER A 472 15.76 -20.14 12.48
N LEU A 473 15.47 -18.99 13.11
CA LEU A 473 15.66 -18.83 14.55
C LEU A 473 14.76 -19.78 15.36
N TYR A 474 13.49 -19.92 14.97
CA TYR A 474 12.58 -20.88 15.62
C TYR A 474 13.11 -22.31 15.52
N ALA A 475 13.62 -22.72 14.35
CA ALA A 475 14.23 -24.04 14.17
C ALA A 475 15.44 -24.23 15.10
N LEU A 476 16.36 -23.25 15.18
CA LEU A 476 17.52 -23.31 16.06
C LEU A 476 17.15 -23.37 17.56
N VAL A 477 16.11 -22.63 17.96
CA VAL A 477 15.59 -22.68 19.34
C VAL A 477 14.91 -24.03 19.63
N ASP A 478 14.22 -24.59 18.64
CA ASP A 478 13.51 -25.88 18.79
C ASP A 478 14.47 -27.08 18.83
N GLU A 479 15.59 -26.99 18.12
CA GLU A 479 16.63 -28.04 18.06
C GLU A 479 17.61 -27.99 19.24
N ASN A 480 17.68 -26.87 19.97
CA ASN A 480 18.63 -26.71 21.04
C ASN A 480 18.04 -27.15 22.41
N PRO A 481 18.51 -28.28 23.02
CA PRO A 481 17.96 -28.82 24.26
C PRO A 481 18.25 -27.95 25.50
N ARG A 482 19.16 -26.97 25.40
CA ARG A 482 19.49 -26.05 26.50
C ARG A 482 18.50 -24.88 26.58
N ILE A 483 17.72 -24.62 25.54
CA ILE A 483 16.75 -23.53 25.51
C ILE A 483 15.40 -24.06 25.97
N ARG A 484 14.96 -23.60 27.14
CA ARG A 484 13.65 -23.96 27.70
C ARG A 484 12.50 -23.26 26.94
N LYS A 485 11.45 -24.01 26.69
CA LYS A 485 10.19 -23.44 26.12
C LYS A 485 9.22 -23.17 27.24
N ALA A 486 8.31 -22.22 27.05
CA ALA A 486 7.25 -21.95 28.02
C ALA A 486 6.31 -23.16 28.25
N SER A 487 6.28 -24.11 27.30
CA SER A 487 5.59 -25.41 27.45
C SER A 487 6.27 -26.36 28.43
N ASP A 488 7.54 -26.20 28.63
CA ASP A 488 8.37 -27.11 29.45
C ASP A 488 8.40 -26.69 30.93
N LEU A 489 7.83 -25.51 31.23
CA LEU A 489 7.68 -24.98 32.58
C LEU A 489 6.46 -25.59 33.26
N SER A 490 6.62 -26.03 34.52
CA SER A 490 5.50 -26.48 35.33
C SER A 490 4.60 -25.32 35.76
N ALA A 491 3.32 -25.60 36.04
CA ALA A 491 2.39 -24.58 36.54
C ALA A 491 2.87 -23.95 37.85
N GLU A 492 3.43 -24.77 38.76
CA GLU A 492 3.98 -24.33 40.03
C GLU A 492 5.19 -23.39 39.89
N GLU A 493 6.07 -23.65 38.92
CA GLU A 493 7.23 -22.81 38.61
C GLU A 493 6.81 -21.44 38.08
N ILE A 494 5.76 -21.39 37.21
CA ILE A 494 5.23 -20.14 36.69
C ILE A 494 4.50 -19.33 37.78
N GLU A 495 3.73 -19.99 38.65
CA GLU A 495 3.02 -19.35 39.75
C GLU A 495 3.98 -18.79 40.81
N SER A 496 5.02 -19.55 41.17
CA SER A 496 6.06 -19.08 42.10
C SER A 496 6.78 -17.86 41.54
N CYS A 497 7.19 -17.89 40.27
CA CYS A 497 7.86 -16.77 39.62
C CYS A 497 6.89 -15.56 39.48
N PHE A 498 5.60 -15.77 39.23
CA PHE A 498 4.60 -14.70 39.15
C PHE A 498 4.44 -13.99 40.52
N GLN A 499 4.39 -14.75 41.62
CA GLN A 499 4.30 -14.18 42.95
C GLN A 499 5.58 -13.43 43.36
N GLU A 500 6.77 -14.02 43.07
CA GLU A 500 8.08 -13.42 43.38
C GLU A 500 8.31 -12.11 42.61
N GLN A 501 7.85 -12.02 41.37
CA GLN A 501 8.06 -10.87 40.50
C GLN A 501 6.86 -9.90 40.48
N GLY A 502 5.86 -10.11 41.34
CA GLY A 502 4.69 -9.23 41.44
C GLY A 502 3.88 -9.07 40.16
N GLY A 503 3.92 -10.09 39.28
CA GLY A 503 3.21 -10.09 37.99
C GLY A 503 3.91 -9.33 36.86
N ASP A 504 5.15 -8.83 37.07
CA ASP A 504 5.92 -8.19 36.00
C ASP A 504 6.41 -9.22 34.97
N LEU A 505 5.77 -9.17 33.80
CA LEU A 505 6.05 -10.10 32.69
C LEU A 505 7.50 -9.99 32.16
N GLU A 506 8.13 -8.80 32.22
CA GLU A 506 9.51 -8.63 31.74
C GLU A 506 10.51 -9.26 32.70
N ALA A 507 10.34 -9.03 33.97
CA ALA A 507 11.15 -9.67 35.01
C ALA A 507 11.00 -11.22 35.01
N MET A 508 9.77 -11.72 34.77
CA MET A 508 9.51 -13.15 34.62
C MET A 508 10.19 -13.77 33.39
N VAL A 509 10.21 -13.04 32.26
CA VAL A 509 10.89 -13.48 31.02
C VAL A 509 12.40 -13.63 31.25
N GLU A 510 13.02 -12.65 31.90
CA GLU A 510 14.45 -12.68 32.23
C GLU A 510 14.78 -13.82 33.22
N ARG A 511 13.92 -14.07 34.21
CA ARG A 511 14.11 -15.11 35.22
C ARG A 511 13.93 -16.53 34.70
N LEU A 512 12.91 -16.73 33.84
CA LEU A 512 12.53 -18.03 33.30
C LEU A 512 13.26 -18.37 31.98
N GLU A 513 13.91 -17.37 31.38
CA GLU A 513 14.65 -17.48 30.12
C GLU A 513 13.78 -18.05 28.96
N VAL A 514 12.54 -17.55 28.84
CA VAL A 514 11.56 -17.98 27.81
C VAL A 514 10.98 -16.80 27.05
N SER A 515 10.47 -17.04 25.84
CA SER A 515 9.93 -15.94 25.03
C SER A 515 8.71 -15.26 25.66
N LYS A 516 8.70 -13.92 25.66
CA LYS A 516 7.63 -13.06 26.21
C LYS A 516 6.25 -13.44 25.71
N LYS A 517 6.13 -13.75 24.40
CA LYS A 517 4.87 -14.13 23.77
C LYS A 517 4.35 -15.49 24.24
N ALA A 518 5.23 -16.47 24.43
CA ALA A 518 4.85 -17.80 24.86
C ALA A 518 4.48 -17.80 26.35
N LEU A 519 5.23 -17.09 27.21
CA LEU A 519 4.93 -16.93 28.63
C LEU A 519 3.59 -16.18 28.83
N GLY A 520 3.35 -15.08 28.12
CA GLY A 520 2.08 -14.35 28.23
C GLY A 520 0.87 -15.15 27.76
N ARG A 521 1.03 -16.10 26.81
CA ARG A 521 -0.03 -17.04 26.45
C ARG A 521 -0.30 -18.04 27.60
N ARG A 522 0.75 -18.58 28.19
CA ARG A 522 0.66 -19.55 29.28
C ARG A 522 0.02 -18.95 30.54
N LEU A 523 0.36 -17.72 30.90
CA LEU A 523 -0.27 -16.99 32.02
C LEU A 523 -1.77 -16.80 31.81
N ARG A 524 -2.21 -16.50 30.59
CA ARG A 524 -3.64 -16.39 30.26
C ARG A 524 -4.36 -17.73 30.33
N GLU A 525 -3.74 -18.82 29.89
CA GLU A 525 -4.26 -20.19 30.04
C GLU A 525 -4.45 -20.57 31.52
N MET A 526 -3.55 -20.10 32.39
CA MET A 526 -3.57 -20.31 33.84
C MET A 526 -4.45 -19.29 34.58
N LYS A 527 -5.07 -18.31 33.90
CA LYS A 527 -5.87 -17.22 34.47
C LYS A 527 -5.13 -16.36 35.51
N LEU A 528 -3.83 -16.19 35.34
CA LEU A 528 -2.98 -15.35 36.20
C LEU A 528 -2.74 -13.95 35.59
N ALA A 529 -3.07 -13.73 34.32
CA ALA A 529 -2.94 -12.44 33.62
C ALA A 529 -4.09 -12.22 32.65
#